data_1bea187a967f8930cdf3aac25cd8a7df
#
_entry.id   1bea187a967f8930cdf3aac25cd8a7df
#
_cell.length_a   1.000
_cell.length_b   1.000
_cell.length_c   1.000
_cell.angle_alpha   90.00
_cell.angle_beta   90.00
_cell.angle_gamma   90.00
#
_symmetry.space_group_name_H-M   'P 1'
#
loop_
_entity.id
_entity.type
_entity.pdbx_description
1 polymer ?
#
loop_
_entity_poly.entity_id
_entity_poly.type
_entity_poly.pdbx_seq_one_letter_code
_entity_poly.pdbx_strand_id
1 'polypeptide(L)'
;MNGFTIEENKGVYGARMKVIGVGGGGCNMIDHMIREGYDRVELIVANTDAKSLDKSIAKTKLRLGDMGSGMEPEFGKKAAEENFDLLKDALEYSDIVFISAGLGGGTGTGASPVVARAAKENKALTIGVVTTPFKFEGKKRASLAQAGIDELKKECDSILVIPNQKLLSLIDKKAGIKESFKMVDDVLARAVGGMSSIILDSGNSDINLDFADVKKIMSHRGLALMGVGVSEGEDEIGRAHVWTP
;
A
#
# COMPACT_ATOMS: atom_id res chain seq x y z
N MET A 1 -13.62 28.47 -45.05
CA MET A 1 -12.49 28.35 -44.13
C MET A 1 -13.00 27.50 -42.97
N ASN A 2 -12.67 26.23 -42.99
CA ASN A 2 -13.08 25.29 -41.92
C ASN A 2 -12.11 25.46 -40.74
N GLY A 3 -12.59 26.09 -39.68
CA GLY A 3 -11.85 26.16 -38.43
C GLY A 3 -11.78 24.79 -37.78
N PHE A 4 -10.57 24.27 -37.59
CA PHE A 4 -10.34 23.14 -36.70
C PHE A 4 -10.49 23.62 -35.28
N THR A 5 -11.51 23.15 -34.57
CA THR A 5 -11.62 23.29 -33.12
C THR A 5 -10.75 22.18 -32.53
N ILE A 6 -9.62 22.56 -31.95
CA ILE A 6 -8.84 21.63 -31.10
C ILE A 6 -9.66 21.50 -29.83
N GLU A 7 -10.40 20.42 -29.65
CA GLU A 7 -10.83 20.02 -28.34
C GLU A 7 -9.57 19.69 -27.55
N GLU A 8 -9.19 20.58 -26.63
CA GLU A 8 -8.26 20.23 -25.57
C GLU A 8 -8.90 19.10 -24.78
N ASN A 9 -8.52 17.88 -25.10
CA ASN A 9 -8.72 16.76 -24.23
C ASN A 9 -8.02 17.15 -22.92
N LYS A 10 -8.77 17.54 -21.91
CA LYS A 10 -8.29 17.67 -20.54
C LYS A 10 -7.96 16.25 -20.09
N GLY A 11 -6.86 15.71 -20.65
CA GLY A 11 -6.24 14.51 -20.19
C GLY A 11 -5.97 14.70 -18.70
N VAL A 12 -6.38 13.74 -17.91
CA VAL A 12 -6.00 13.65 -16.50
C VAL A 12 -4.46 13.59 -16.51
N TYR A 13 -3.82 14.76 -16.41
CA TYR A 13 -2.38 14.86 -16.26
C TYR A 13 -2.03 14.36 -14.85
N GLY A 14 -1.71 13.07 -14.74
CA GLY A 14 -1.29 12.44 -13.50
C GLY A 14 -1.20 10.93 -13.65
N ALA A 15 -0.24 10.31 -12.98
CA ALA A 15 -0.12 8.86 -12.93
C ALA A 15 -1.39 8.27 -12.28
N ARG A 16 -1.95 7.23 -12.90
CA ARG A 16 -3.10 6.49 -12.35
C ARG A 16 -2.61 5.57 -11.26
N MET A 17 -3.01 5.86 -10.04
CA MET A 17 -2.57 5.11 -8.87
C MET A 17 -3.71 4.32 -8.26
N LYS A 18 -3.41 3.06 -7.95
CA LYS A 18 -4.30 2.19 -7.19
C LYS A 18 -3.62 1.73 -5.91
N VAL A 19 -4.39 1.63 -4.85
CA VAL A 19 -3.95 1.08 -3.57
C VAL A 19 -4.82 -0.13 -3.27
N ILE A 20 -4.22 -1.30 -3.17
CA ILE A 20 -4.91 -2.53 -2.83
C ILE A 20 -4.51 -3.02 -1.44
N GLY A 21 -5.48 -3.10 -0.55
CA GLY A 21 -5.33 -3.67 0.78
C GLY A 21 -5.63 -5.17 0.77
N VAL A 22 -4.65 -5.98 1.17
CA VAL A 22 -4.74 -7.45 1.09
C VAL A 22 -4.84 -8.05 2.49
N GLY A 23 -5.89 -8.84 2.71
CA GLY A 23 -6.21 -9.46 4.00
C GLY A 23 -6.73 -8.45 5.03
N GLY A 24 -6.96 -8.90 6.26
CA GLY A 24 -7.59 -8.07 7.30
C GLY A 24 -6.84 -6.75 7.59
N GLY A 25 -5.52 -6.82 7.76
CA GLY A 25 -4.70 -5.61 8.01
C GLY A 25 -4.74 -4.63 6.83
N GLY A 26 -4.60 -5.12 5.60
CA GLY A 26 -4.71 -4.29 4.40
C GLY A 26 -6.09 -3.65 4.24
N CYS A 27 -7.17 -4.42 4.48
CA CYS A 27 -8.53 -3.89 4.44
C CYS A 27 -8.75 -2.77 5.48
N ASN A 28 -8.25 -2.93 6.71
CA ASN A 28 -8.36 -1.91 7.75
C ASN A 28 -7.65 -0.60 7.35
N MET A 29 -6.46 -0.71 6.75
CA MET A 29 -5.72 0.45 6.24
C MET A 29 -6.48 1.17 5.13
N ILE A 30 -7.06 0.45 4.16
CA ILE A 30 -7.89 1.06 3.12
C ILE A 30 -9.10 1.77 3.72
N ASP A 31 -9.81 1.13 4.66
CA ASP A 31 -10.92 1.74 5.36
C ASP A 31 -10.50 3.00 6.14
N HIS A 32 -9.29 3.02 6.69
CA HIS A 32 -8.71 4.18 7.33
C HIS A 32 -8.45 5.29 6.30
N MET A 33 -7.81 4.99 5.18
CA MET A 33 -7.58 5.97 4.10
C MET A 33 -8.87 6.60 3.60
N ILE A 34 -9.94 5.82 3.43
CA ILE A 34 -11.24 6.34 3.00
C ILE A 34 -11.80 7.33 4.03
N ARG A 35 -11.67 7.04 5.33
CA ARG A 35 -12.15 7.94 6.40
C ARG A 35 -11.34 9.24 6.48
N GLU A 36 -10.06 9.19 6.17
CA GLU A 36 -9.15 10.35 6.12
C GLU A 36 -9.29 11.16 4.81
N GLY A 37 -10.14 10.72 3.87
CA GLY A 37 -10.45 11.47 2.65
C GLY A 37 -9.40 11.34 1.55
N TYR A 38 -8.69 10.22 1.47
CA TYR A 38 -7.79 9.94 0.34
C TYR A 38 -8.63 9.58 -0.90
N ASP A 39 -9.01 10.57 -1.70
CA ASP A 39 -9.88 10.45 -2.88
C ASP A 39 -9.12 10.50 -4.23
N ARG A 40 -7.82 10.86 -4.21
CA ARG A 40 -7.00 11.01 -5.41
C ARG A 40 -6.42 9.68 -5.94
N VAL A 41 -6.66 8.58 -5.24
CA VAL A 41 -6.22 7.23 -5.58
C VAL A 41 -7.39 6.26 -5.55
N GLU A 42 -7.37 5.26 -6.42
CA GLU A 42 -8.37 4.20 -6.37
C GLU A 42 -8.06 3.21 -5.25
N LEU A 43 -9.01 3.05 -4.33
CA LEU A 43 -8.87 2.23 -3.13
C LEU A 43 -9.61 0.91 -3.28
N ILE A 44 -8.88 -0.19 -3.23
CA ILE A 44 -9.35 -1.56 -3.46
C ILE A 44 -9.06 -2.41 -2.23
N VAL A 45 -9.94 -3.31 -1.88
CA VAL A 45 -9.70 -4.34 -0.84
C VAL A 45 -9.83 -5.74 -1.41
N ALA A 46 -8.93 -6.63 -0.99
CA ALA A 46 -8.94 -8.05 -1.37
C ALA A 46 -8.80 -8.93 -0.12
N ASN A 47 -9.70 -9.89 0.05
CA ASN A 47 -9.66 -10.78 1.21
C ASN A 47 -10.25 -12.16 0.91
N THR A 48 -9.77 -13.18 1.62
CA THR A 48 -10.37 -14.53 1.65
C THR A 48 -11.51 -14.64 2.65
N ASP A 49 -11.63 -13.73 3.62
CA ASP A 49 -12.72 -13.67 4.59
C ASP A 49 -13.82 -12.74 4.08
N ALA A 50 -14.91 -13.33 3.59
CA ALA A 50 -16.07 -12.61 3.08
C ALA A 50 -16.69 -11.68 4.13
N LYS A 51 -16.78 -12.11 5.40
CA LYS A 51 -17.38 -11.29 6.47
C LYS A 51 -16.58 -10.04 6.77
N SER A 52 -15.25 -10.13 6.74
CA SER A 52 -14.38 -8.96 6.88
C SER A 52 -14.49 -8.05 5.67
N LEU A 53 -14.58 -8.62 4.47
CA LEU A 53 -14.72 -7.87 3.23
C LEU A 53 -16.05 -7.10 3.17
N ASP A 54 -17.14 -7.71 3.61
CA ASP A 54 -18.47 -7.07 3.63
C ASP A 54 -18.51 -5.84 4.56
N LYS A 55 -17.75 -5.87 5.66
CA LYS A 55 -17.66 -4.76 6.63
C LYS A 55 -16.82 -3.58 6.13
N SER A 56 -15.96 -3.79 5.15
CA SER A 56 -15.16 -2.73 4.57
C SER A 56 -16.04 -1.69 3.87
N ILE A 57 -15.67 -0.43 3.97
CA ILE A 57 -16.35 0.70 3.31
C ILE A 57 -15.79 1.00 1.91
N ALA A 58 -14.80 0.22 1.45
CA ALA A 58 -14.25 0.34 0.11
C ALA A 58 -15.32 0.06 -0.96
N LYS A 59 -15.26 0.83 -2.06
CA LYS A 59 -16.17 0.65 -3.20
C LYS A 59 -15.83 -0.62 -3.99
N THR A 60 -14.55 -0.87 -4.20
CA THR A 60 -14.04 -2.03 -4.95
C THR A 60 -13.58 -3.10 -3.97
N LYS A 61 -14.25 -4.25 -3.99
CA LYS A 61 -14.01 -5.38 -3.09
C LYS A 61 -13.77 -6.64 -3.90
N LEU A 62 -12.60 -7.25 -3.73
CA LEU A 62 -12.22 -8.48 -4.41
C LEU A 62 -12.31 -9.64 -3.43
N ARG A 63 -13.27 -10.51 -3.66
CA ARG A 63 -13.47 -11.71 -2.83
C ARG A 63 -12.61 -12.84 -3.36
N LEU A 64 -11.59 -13.22 -2.61
CA LEU A 64 -10.68 -14.31 -2.95
C LEU A 64 -11.13 -15.66 -2.35
N GLY A 65 -12.09 -15.64 -1.43
CA GLY A 65 -12.59 -16.83 -0.77
C GLY A 65 -13.73 -16.50 0.20
N ASP A 66 -14.16 -17.49 0.97
CA ASP A 66 -15.35 -17.38 1.82
C ASP A 66 -15.07 -17.36 3.32
N MET A 67 -14.04 -18.07 3.79
CA MET A 67 -13.88 -18.41 5.20
C MET A 67 -12.58 -17.92 5.85
N GLY A 68 -11.78 -17.11 5.15
CA GLY A 68 -10.47 -16.72 5.64
C GLY A 68 -9.41 -17.84 5.52
N SER A 69 -8.16 -17.49 5.77
CA SER A 69 -7.01 -18.37 5.52
C SER A 69 -6.50 -19.13 6.76
N GLY A 70 -7.12 -18.97 7.92
CA GLY A 70 -6.73 -19.69 9.14
C GLY A 70 -5.26 -19.51 9.58
N MET A 71 -4.61 -18.39 9.24
CA MET A 71 -3.17 -18.14 9.41
C MET A 71 -2.26 -19.06 8.56
N GLU A 72 -2.76 -19.58 7.45
CA GLU A 72 -2.00 -20.39 6.51
C GLU A 72 -1.73 -19.58 5.23
N PRO A 73 -0.47 -19.12 4.99
CA PRO A 73 -0.13 -18.33 3.79
C PRO A 73 -0.38 -19.10 2.49
N GLU A 74 -0.12 -20.41 2.46
CA GLU A 74 -0.36 -21.23 1.26
C GLU A 74 -1.83 -21.22 0.83
N PHE A 75 -2.76 -21.19 1.79
CA PHE A 75 -4.18 -21.05 1.49
C PHE A 75 -4.48 -19.65 0.89
N GLY A 76 -3.91 -18.61 1.48
CA GLY A 76 -4.05 -17.24 0.95
C GLY A 76 -3.47 -17.08 -0.45
N LYS A 77 -2.31 -17.69 -0.71
CA LYS A 77 -1.66 -17.73 -2.01
C LYS A 77 -2.52 -18.45 -3.05
N LYS A 78 -2.97 -19.67 -2.74
CA LYS A 78 -3.82 -20.47 -3.63
C LYS A 78 -5.11 -19.72 -3.99
N ALA A 79 -5.77 -19.13 -2.98
CA ALA A 79 -6.99 -18.35 -3.20
C ALA A 79 -6.77 -17.16 -4.14
N ALA A 80 -5.63 -16.48 -4.03
CA ALA A 80 -5.27 -15.39 -4.94
C ALA A 80 -4.91 -15.90 -6.34
N GLU A 81 -4.24 -17.05 -6.46
CA GLU A 81 -3.93 -17.68 -7.75
C GLU A 81 -5.19 -18.14 -8.50
N GLU A 82 -6.16 -18.71 -7.79
CA GLU A 82 -7.46 -19.07 -8.37
C GLU A 82 -8.27 -17.86 -8.85
N ASN A 83 -7.99 -16.68 -8.33
CA ASN A 83 -8.63 -15.42 -8.70
C ASN A 83 -7.66 -14.44 -9.42
N PHE A 84 -6.63 -14.98 -10.08
CA PHE A 84 -5.58 -14.16 -10.68
C PHE A 84 -6.09 -13.18 -11.74
N ASP A 85 -6.98 -13.63 -12.61
CA ASP A 85 -7.57 -12.78 -13.66
C ASP A 85 -8.41 -11.66 -13.05
N LEU A 86 -9.19 -11.93 -11.99
CA LEU A 86 -9.93 -10.92 -11.24
C LEU A 86 -9.00 -9.85 -10.65
N LEU A 87 -7.87 -10.27 -10.08
CA LEU A 87 -6.86 -9.35 -9.54
C LEU A 87 -6.23 -8.52 -10.66
N LYS A 88 -5.90 -9.13 -11.78
CA LYS A 88 -5.31 -8.48 -12.93
C LYS A 88 -6.24 -7.43 -13.54
N ASP A 89 -7.51 -7.77 -13.76
CA ASP A 89 -8.53 -6.86 -14.29
C ASP A 89 -8.76 -5.67 -13.36
N ALA A 90 -8.84 -5.92 -12.05
CA ALA A 90 -9.01 -4.85 -11.05
C ALA A 90 -7.81 -3.88 -11.00
N LEU A 91 -6.62 -4.33 -11.38
CA LEU A 91 -5.39 -3.54 -11.40
C LEU A 91 -5.04 -3.02 -12.80
N GLU A 92 -5.88 -3.27 -13.81
CA GLU A 92 -5.68 -2.78 -15.16
C GLU A 92 -5.70 -1.24 -15.22
N TYR A 93 -5.03 -0.68 -16.23
CA TYR A 93 -4.93 0.77 -16.43
C TYR A 93 -4.33 1.54 -15.25
N SER A 94 -3.48 0.92 -14.44
CA SER A 94 -2.71 1.60 -13.40
C SER A 94 -1.26 1.79 -13.80
N ASP A 95 -0.71 2.97 -13.51
CA ASP A 95 0.71 3.27 -13.71
C ASP A 95 1.51 2.88 -12.45
N ILE A 96 0.86 2.97 -11.28
CA ILE A 96 1.42 2.56 -9.98
C ILE A 96 0.38 1.76 -9.20
N VAL A 97 0.83 0.69 -8.55
CA VAL A 97 0.04 -0.10 -7.60
C VAL A 97 0.78 -0.16 -6.27
N PHE A 98 0.15 0.36 -5.23
CA PHE A 98 0.56 0.15 -3.85
C PHE A 98 -0.15 -1.07 -3.29
N ILE A 99 0.60 -2.01 -2.75
CA ILE A 99 0.08 -3.21 -2.12
C ILE A 99 0.28 -3.11 -0.62
N SER A 100 -0.80 -2.95 0.12
CA SER A 100 -0.74 -2.88 1.57
C SER A 100 -1.21 -4.15 2.22
N ALA A 101 -0.41 -4.67 3.16
CA ALA A 101 -0.75 -5.87 3.91
C ALA A 101 -0.11 -5.90 5.29
N GLY A 102 -0.83 -6.44 6.27
CA GLY A 102 -0.26 -6.91 7.52
C GLY A 102 0.27 -8.34 7.33
N LEU A 103 1.58 -8.50 7.41
CA LEU A 103 2.23 -9.81 7.27
C LEU A 103 2.20 -10.60 8.59
N GLY A 104 2.30 -11.93 8.48
CA GLY A 104 2.24 -12.85 9.62
C GLY A 104 0.87 -13.50 9.81
N GLY A 105 -0.13 -13.11 9.00
CA GLY A 105 -1.39 -13.84 8.82
C GLY A 105 -1.34 -14.75 7.59
N GLY A 106 -2.47 -15.32 7.20
CA GLY A 106 -2.55 -16.17 6.01
C GLY A 106 -2.76 -15.35 4.73
N THR A 107 -3.88 -14.61 4.63
CA THR A 107 -4.25 -13.89 3.40
C THR A 107 -3.23 -12.80 3.04
N GLY A 108 -2.92 -11.89 3.98
CA GLY A 108 -1.97 -10.79 3.72
C GLY A 108 -0.59 -11.30 3.30
N THR A 109 -0.09 -12.36 3.97
CA THR A 109 1.22 -12.94 3.69
C THR A 109 1.26 -13.70 2.37
N GLY A 110 0.24 -14.53 2.10
CA GLY A 110 0.24 -15.43 0.95
C GLY A 110 -0.28 -14.79 -0.33
N ALA A 111 -1.32 -13.95 -0.24
CA ALA A 111 -1.93 -13.35 -1.42
C ALA A 111 -1.16 -12.12 -1.96
N SER A 112 -0.46 -11.35 -1.10
CA SER A 112 0.22 -10.13 -1.55
C SER A 112 1.25 -10.35 -2.66
N PRO A 113 2.09 -11.42 -2.66
CA PRO A 113 3.00 -11.68 -3.77
C PRO A 113 2.26 -11.98 -5.09
N VAL A 114 1.10 -12.65 -5.02
CA VAL A 114 0.28 -12.94 -6.21
C VAL A 114 -0.33 -11.65 -6.77
N VAL A 115 -0.83 -10.77 -5.90
CA VAL A 115 -1.31 -9.43 -6.26
C VAL A 115 -0.19 -8.60 -6.90
N ALA A 116 1.02 -8.66 -6.36
CA ALA A 116 2.18 -7.98 -6.93
C ALA A 116 2.50 -8.48 -8.35
N ARG A 117 2.45 -9.79 -8.57
CA ARG A 117 2.62 -10.39 -9.90
C ARG A 117 1.54 -9.91 -10.88
N ALA A 118 0.27 -9.84 -10.45
CA ALA A 118 -0.82 -9.34 -11.28
C ALA A 118 -0.62 -7.87 -11.68
N ALA A 119 -0.21 -7.01 -10.74
CA ALA A 119 0.12 -5.62 -11.01
C ALA A 119 1.29 -5.48 -12.00
N LYS A 120 2.32 -6.30 -11.83
CA LYS A 120 3.51 -6.32 -12.71
C LYS A 120 3.19 -6.78 -14.12
N GLU A 121 2.29 -7.75 -14.30
CA GLU A 121 1.82 -8.15 -15.64
C GLU A 121 1.09 -7.01 -16.35
N ASN A 122 0.42 -6.13 -15.62
CA ASN A 122 -0.16 -4.89 -16.15
C ASN A 122 0.89 -3.79 -16.39
N LYS A 123 2.19 -4.06 -16.17
CA LYS A 123 3.32 -3.12 -16.33
C LYS A 123 3.27 -1.92 -15.36
N ALA A 124 2.50 -2.01 -14.29
CA ALA A 124 2.45 -1.02 -13.25
C ALA A 124 3.73 -1.05 -12.39
N LEU A 125 4.20 0.11 -11.96
CA LEU A 125 5.20 0.18 -10.88
C LEU A 125 4.57 -0.38 -9.60
N THR A 126 5.16 -1.43 -9.06
CA THR A 126 4.59 -2.20 -7.96
C THR A 126 5.34 -1.95 -6.67
N ILE A 127 4.68 -1.35 -5.70
CA ILE A 127 5.27 -0.95 -4.42
C ILE A 127 4.56 -1.67 -3.27
N GLY A 128 5.29 -2.51 -2.54
CA GLY A 128 4.78 -3.13 -1.32
C GLY A 128 4.92 -2.18 -0.12
N VAL A 129 3.84 -1.96 0.63
CA VAL A 129 3.84 -1.20 1.89
C VAL A 129 3.27 -2.09 2.97
N VAL A 130 4.13 -2.76 3.71
CA VAL A 130 3.72 -3.87 4.57
C VAL A 130 4.21 -3.71 6.00
N THR A 131 3.50 -4.34 6.93
CA THR A 131 3.87 -4.34 8.34
C THR A 131 4.26 -5.72 8.83
N THR A 132 5.18 -5.76 9.80
CA THR A 132 5.48 -6.98 10.54
C THR A 132 4.81 -6.96 11.92
N PRO A 133 4.43 -8.14 12.46
CA PRO A 133 3.65 -8.22 13.68
C PRO A 133 4.40 -7.68 14.91
N PHE A 134 3.63 -7.29 15.91
CA PHE A 134 4.16 -6.99 17.23
C PHE A 134 4.76 -8.24 17.88
N LYS A 135 5.70 -8.07 18.81
CA LYS A 135 6.30 -9.20 19.54
C LYS A 135 5.27 -10.01 20.33
N PHE A 136 4.22 -9.38 20.86
CA PHE A 136 3.17 -10.06 21.62
C PHE A 136 2.28 -10.95 20.73
N GLU A 137 2.30 -10.79 19.40
CA GLU A 137 1.57 -11.66 18.47
C GLU A 137 2.23 -13.04 18.28
N GLY A 138 3.46 -13.18 18.74
CA GLY A 138 4.17 -14.45 18.85
C GLY A 138 5.12 -14.77 17.69
N LYS A 139 6.03 -15.69 17.97
CA LYS A 139 7.12 -16.08 17.04
C LYS A 139 6.63 -16.67 15.72
N LYS A 140 5.51 -17.42 15.74
CA LYS A 140 4.93 -18.02 14.52
C LYS A 140 4.57 -16.94 13.51
N ARG A 141 3.89 -15.87 13.94
CA ARG A 141 3.55 -14.76 13.05
C ARG A 141 4.77 -14.02 12.54
N ALA A 142 5.77 -13.82 13.39
CA ALA A 142 7.03 -13.18 12.98
C ALA A 142 7.75 -13.99 11.90
N SER A 143 7.83 -15.32 12.03
CA SER A 143 8.44 -16.19 11.02
C SER A 143 7.66 -16.18 9.70
N LEU A 144 6.32 -16.24 9.75
CA LEU A 144 5.48 -16.14 8.56
C LEU A 144 5.64 -14.78 7.87
N ALA A 145 5.73 -13.69 8.65
CA ALA A 145 5.94 -12.35 8.10
C ALA A 145 7.27 -12.24 7.36
N GLN A 146 8.35 -12.81 7.91
CA GLN A 146 9.65 -12.80 7.26
C GLN A 146 9.62 -13.56 5.93
N ALA A 147 9.03 -14.76 5.92
CA ALA A 147 8.86 -15.53 4.68
C ALA A 147 8.03 -14.75 3.64
N GLY A 148 6.96 -14.06 4.07
CA GLY A 148 6.13 -13.22 3.20
C GLY A 148 6.89 -12.03 2.61
N ILE A 149 7.78 -11.38 3.40
CA ILE A 149 8.65 -10.32 2.90
C ILE A 149 9.57 -10.85 1.80
N ASP A 150 10.17 -12.03 2.01
CA ASP A 150 11.12 -12.61 1.07
C ASP A 150 10.46 -13.01 -0.25
N GLU A 151 9.22 -13.48 -0.22
CA GLU A 151 8.42 -13.73 -1.43
C GLU A 151 7.98 -12.42 -2.10
N LEU A 152 7.49 -11.46 -1.34
CA LEU A 152 7.01 -10.19 -1.88
C LEU A 152 8.14 -9.38 -2.55
N LYS A 153 9.37 -9.45 -2.04
CA LYS A 153 10.56 -8.82 -2.63
C LYS A 153 10.87 -9.34 -4.04
N LYS A 154 10.48 -10.55 -4.39
CA LYS A 154 10.71 -11.12 -5.72
C LYS A 154 9.76 -10.51 -6.76
N GLU A 155 8.57 -10.09 -6.30
CA GLU A 155 7.50 -9.62 -7.16
C GLU A 155 7.37 -8.08 -7.21
N CYS A 156 7.69 -7.36 -6.13
CA CYS A 156 7.64 -5.90 -6.11
C CYS A 156 8.90 -5.27 -6.68
N ASP A 157 8.75 -4.08 -7.27
CA ASP A 157 9.87 -3.23 -7.68
C ASP A 157 10.52 -2.58 -6.45
N SER A 158 9.71 -2.19 -5.47
CA SER A 158 10.17 -1.65 -4.19
C SER A 158 9.29 -2.15 -3.04
N ILE A 159 9.84 -2.24 -1.85
CA ILE A 159 9.10 -2.65 -0.65
C ILE A 159 9.47 -1.80 0.56
N LEU A 160 8.46 -1.22 1.18
CA LEU A 160 8.56 -0.54 2.47
C LEU A 160 8.05 -1.47 3.57
N VAL A 161 8.92 -1.82 4.50
CA VAL A 161 8.57 -2.69 5.63
C VAL A 161 8.52 -1.86 6.91
N ILE A 162 7.37 -1.81 7.56
CA ILE A 162 7.13 -1.07 8.80
C ILE A 162 7.04 -2.08 9.96
N PRO A 163 8.04 -2.13 10.85
CA PRO A 163 7.98 -3.00 12.01
C PRO A 163 7.02 -2.43 13.06
N ASN A 164 5.84 -3.05 13.30
CA ASN A 164 4.87 -2.60 14.28
C ASN A 164 5.49 -2.41 15.67
N GLN A 165 6.46 -3.25 16.03
CA GLN A 165 7.16 -3.16 17.31
C GLN A 165 7.83 -1.81 17.53
N LYS A 166 8.33 -1.16 16.46
CA LYS A 166 8.95 0.17 16.58
C LYS A 166 7.93 1.26 16.81
N LEU A 167 6.69 1.08 16.39
CA LEU A 167 5.61 2.05 16.60
C LEU A 167 5.18 2.13 18.07
N LEU A 168 5.41 1.06 18.86
CA LEU A 168 5.10 1.10 20.31
C LEU A 168 5.87 2.17 21.08
N SER A 169 7.03 2.61 20.59
CA SER A 169 7.78 3.69 21.20
C SER A 169 7.14 5.07 21.00
N LEU A 170 6.25 5.19 20.02
CA LEU A 170 5.53 6.42 19.66
C LEU A 170 4.14 6.48 20.30
N ILE A 171 3.69 5.38 20.88
CA ILE A 171 2.37 5.26 21.52
C ILE A 171 2.49 5.54 23.02
N ASP A 172 1.50 6.22 23.57
CA ASP A 172 1.40 6.37 25.02
C ASP A 172 1.39 4.99 25.70
N LYS A 173 2.16 4.83 26.76
CA LYS A 173 2.25 3.57 27.54
C LYS A 173 0.91 3.10 28.11
N LYS A 174 -0.09 3.98 28.15
CA LYS A 174 -1.47 3.69 28.57
C LYS A 174 -2.38 3.29 27.40
N ALA A 175 -1.91 3.40 26.17
CA ALA A 175 -2.70 3.05 24.99
C ALA A 175 -2.97 1.54 24.93
N GLY A 176 -4.20 1.20 24.59
CA GLY A 176 -4.61 -0.19 24.44
C GLY A 176 -4.13 -0.82 23.11
N ILE A 177 -4.26 -2.14 23.03
CA ILE A 177 -3.91 -2.89 21.80
C ILE A 177 -4.63 -2.34 20.57
N LYS A 178 -5.90 -1.95 20.70
CA LYS A 178 -6.70 -1.41 19.60
C LYS A 178 -6.13 -0.08 19.05
N GLU A 179 -5.63 0.78 19.93
CA GLU A 179 -4.98 2.03 19.54
C GLU A 179 -3.64 1.79 18.86
N SER A 180 -2.91 0.76 19.30
CA SER A 180 -1.67 0.33 18.64
C SER A 180 -1.90 -0.08 17.17
N PHE A 181 -2.95 -0.84 16.89
CA PHE A 181 -3.29 -1.22 15.51
C PHE A 181 -3.80 -0.02 14.69
N LYS A 182 -4.57 0.90 15.31
CA LYS A 182 -5.00 2.12 14.63
C LYS A 182 -3.81 2.99 14.19
N MET A 183 -2.76 3.07 15.02
CA MET A 183 -1.54 3.77 14.65
C MET A 183 -0.81 3.09 13.48
N VAL A 184 -0.83 1.75 13.43
CA VAL A 184 -0.28 1.01 12.27
C VAL A 184 -1.00 1.41 11.00
N ASP A 185 -2.33 1.45 11.01
CA ASP A 185 -3.14 1.84 9.86
C ASP A 185 -2.85 3.29 9.44
N ASP A 186 -2.71 4.22 10.40
CA ASP A 186 -2.34 5.61 10.17
C ASP A 186 -0.95 5.75 9.51
N VAL A 187 0.05 5.07 10.04
CA VAL A 187 1.42 5.11 9.47
C VAL A 187 1.47 4.55 8.06
N LEU A 188 0.75 3.45 7.78
CA LEU A 188 0.63 2.89 6.45
C LEU A 188 -0.06 3.87 5.48
N ALA A 189 -1.17 4.47 5.92
CA ALA A 189 -1.92 5.44 5.12
C ALA A 189 -1.07 6.67 4.79
N ARG A 190 -0.34 7.21 5.76
CA ARG A 190 0.59 8.33 5.56
C ARG A 190 1.74 7.97 4.62
N ALA A 191 2.29 6.76 4.70
CA ALA A 191 3.34 6.31 3.79
C ALA A 191 2.85 6.28 2.34
N VAL A 192 1.69 5.70 2.09
CA VAL A 192 1.07 5.67 0.76
C VAL A 192 0.67 7.07 0.31
N GLY A 193 0.01 7.85 1.18
CA GLY A 193 -0.42 9.22 0.88
C GLY A 193 0.73 10.14 0.55
N GLY A 194 1.82 10.11 1.32
CA GLY A 194 3.00 10.92 1.06
C GLY A 194 3.66 10.59 -0.28
N MET A 195 3.80 9.30 -0.62
CA MET A 195 4.31 8.89 -1.93
C MET A 195 3.36 9.31 -3.06
N SER A 196 2.06 9.17 -2.86
CA SER A 196 1.06 9.58 -3.84
C SER A 196 1.09 11.09 -4.10
N SER A 197 1.19 11.90 -3.04
CA SER A 197 1.25 13.37 -3.17
C SER A 197 2.48 13.82 -3.95
N ILE A 198 3.66 13.27 -3.66
CA ILE A 198 4.89 13.60 -4.41
C ILE A 198 4.70 13.35 -5.91
N ILE A 199 4.01 12.27 -6.27
CA ILE A 199 3.80 11.89 -7.68
C ILE A 199 2.69 12.72 -8.33
N LEU A 200 1.60 12.99 -7.61
CA LEU A 200 0.44 13.71 -8.14
C LEU A 200 0.64 15.23 -8.17
N ASP A 201 1.42 15.77 -7.24
CA ASP A 201 1.63 17.21 -7.09
C ASP A 201 2.82 17.73 -7.91
N SER A 202 3.52 16.85 -8.62
CA SER A 202 4.70 17.16 -9.47
C SER A 202 4.44 18.19 -10.58
N GLY A 203 3.19 18.60 -10.81
CA GLY A 203 2.84 19.65 -11.77
C GLY A 203 2.62 21.04 -11.19
N ASN A 204 2.53 21.18 -9.86
CA ASN A 204 2.15 22.43 -9.18
C ASN A 204 3.27 23.06 -8.32
N SER A 205 4.40 22.40 -8.17
CA SER A 205 5.55 22.90 -7.39
C SER A 205 6.73 23.22 -8.30
N ASP A 206 7.62 24.11 -7.85
CA ASP A 206 8.83 24.54 -8.55
C ASP A 206 9.84 23.40 -8.84
N ILE A 207 9.59 22.20 -8.30
CA ILE A 207 10.38 21.00 -8.55
C ILE A 207 9.51 20.03 -9.37
N ASN A 208 9.69 20.03 -10.68
CA ASN A 208 9.09 19.06 -11.59
C ASN A 208 9.77 17.70 -11.41
N LEU A 209 9.18 16.85 -10.55
CA LEU A 209 9.55 15.44 -10.50
C LEU A 209 8.70 14.69 -11.53
N ASP A 210 9.29 14.28 -12.64
CA ASP A 210 8.57 13.45 -13.63
C ASP A 210 8.31 12.06 -13.03
N PHE A 211 7.11 11.51 -13.30
CA PHE A 211 6.77 10.12 -12.95
C PHE A 211 7.84 9.13 -13.43
N ALA A 212 8.47 9.41 -14.59
CA ALA A 212 9.56 8.59 -15.11
C ALA A 212 10.79 8.56 -14.17
N ASP A 213 11.10 9.65 -13.48
CA ASP A 213 12.20 9.73 -12.52
C ASP A 213 11.86 8.93 -11.25
N VAL A 214 10.64 9.07 -10.74
CA VAL A 214 10.16 8.26 -9.59
C VAL A 214 10.20 6.78 -9.95
N LYS A 215 9.69 6.42 -11.12
CA LYS A 215 9.72 5.04 -11.62
C LYS A 215 11.15 4.50 -11.71
N LYS A 216 12.08 5.29 -12.22
CA LYS A 216 13.49 4.91 -12.33
C LYS A 216 14.15 4.68 -10.98
N ILE A 217 13.90 5.55 -10.00
CA ILE A 217 14.43 5.43 -8.63
C ILE A 217 13.81 4.22 -7.93
N MET A 218 12.49 4.07 -7.99
CA MET A 218 11.75 3.03 -7.28
C MET A 218 11.85 1.64 -7.94
N SER A 219 12.25 1.54 -9.20
CA SER A 219 12.49 0.26 -9.87
C SER A 219 13.85 -0.37 -9.56
N HIS A 220 14.71 0.32 -8.80
CA HIS A 220 15.90 -0.29 -8.24
C HIS A 220 15.47 -1.20 -7.08
N ARG A 221 15.47 -2.52 -7.33
CA ARG A 221 15.05 -3.54 -6.36
C ARG A 221 15.76 -3.36 -5.03
N GLY A 222 15.01 -3.09 -3.96
CA GLY A 222 15.60 -2.88 -2.62
C GLY A 222 14.59 -2.50 -1.55
N LEU A 223 15.11 -2.31 -0.33
CA LEU A 223 14.37 -1.74 0.77
C LEU A 223 14.32 -0.22 0.60
N ALA A 224 13.12 0.34 0.59
CA ALA A 224 12.93 1.78 0.67
C ALA A 224 12.82 2.22 2.13
N LEU A 225 13.42 3.36 2.44
CA LEU A 225 13.22 4.08 3.69
C LEU A 225 12.44 5.34 3.39
N MET A 226 11.42 5.62 4.17
CA MET A 226 10.62 6.82 4.06
C MET A 226 10.50 7.50 5.41
N GLY A 227 10.63 8.82 5.42
CA GLY A 227 10.34 9.67 6.57
C GLY A 227 9.34 10.75 6.15
N VAL A 228 8.37 11.03 7.01
CA VAL A 228 7.43 12.15 6.84
C VAL A 228 7.59 13.07 8.04
N GLY A 229 7.94 14.32 7.78
CA GLY A 229 7.99 15.38 8.78
C GLY A 229 7.01 16.47 8.41
N VAL A 230 6.23 16.95 9.38
CA VAL A 230 5.36 18.12 9.25
C VAL A 230 5.85 19.16 10.26
N SER A 231 6.11 20.36 9.80
CA SER A 231 6.48 21.48 10.64
C SER A 231 5.71 22.72 10.21
N GLU A 232 5.25 23.51 11.18
CA GLU A 232 4.62 24.81 10.97
C GLU A 232 5.38 25.88 11.77
N GLY A 233 5.59 27.07 11.16
CA GLY A 233 6.21 28.22 11.81
C GLY A 233 7.57 28.64 11.25
N GLU A 234 8.24 29.59 11.92
CA GLU A 234 9.48 30.21 11.42
C GLU A 234 10.68 29.25 11.23
N ASP A 235 10.65 28.06 11.87
CA ASP A 235 11.68 27.01 11.75
C ASP A 235 11.27 25.85 10.81
N GLU A 236 10.34 26.07 9.90
CA GLU A 236 9.77 25.04 9.01
C GLU A 236 10.83 24.30 8.19
N ILE A 237 11.80 25.01 7.64
CA ILE A 237 12.87 24.45 6.80
C ILE A 237 13.86 23.58 7.60
N GLY A 238 14.13 23.91 8.85
CA GLY A 238 15.12 23.22 9.69
C GLY A 238 14.73 21.81 10.13
N ARG A 239 13.41 21.50 10.18
CA ARG A 239 12.88 20.21 10.66
C ARG A 239 12.67 19.18 9.54
N ALA A 240 12.69 19.64 8.28
CA ALA A 240 12.58 18.76 7.11
C ALA A 240 13.93 18.11 6.73
N HIS A 241 15.00 18.32 7.49
CA HIS A 241 16.31 17.72 7.21
C HIS A 241 16.27 16.22 7.50
N VAL A 242 16.14 15.43 6.43
CA VAL A 242 16.36 13.98 6.49
C VAL A 242 17.86 13.74 6.43
N TRP A 243 18.44 13.30 7.54
CA TRP A 243 19.80 12.77 7.56
C TRP A 243 19.82 11.46 6.77
N THR A 244 20.36 11.48 5.56
CA THR A 244 20.78 10.27 4.86
C THR A 244 22.20 9.96 5.29
N PRO A 245 22.47 8.76 5.89
CA PRO A 245 23.83 8.34 6.18
C PRO A 245 24.60 8.03 4.90
#